data_43ba62667630e425105d114143b2f4d2
#
_entry.id   43ba62667630e425105d114143b2f4d2
#
_cell.length_a   1.000
_cell.length_b   1.000
_cell.length_c   1.000
_cell.angle_alpha   90.00
_cell.angle_beta   90.00
_cell.angle_gamma   90.00
#
_symmetry.space_group_name_H-M   'P 1'
#
loop_
_entity.id
_entity.type
_entity.pdbx_description
1 polymer ?
#
loop_
_entity_poly.entity_id
_entity_poly.type
_entity_poly.pdbx_seq_one_letter_code
_entity_poly.pdbx_strand_id
1 'polypeptide(L)'
;MPSKKLNPPIILLGNVRSGTSMIQGFFDLSDEVCTWFEPRTVWTYAAPGRRHDRFTRDDATPRVKRYIRNRILKYQLEHGGQRVMEKTPSNIMRVPYINEIFPESRLIYLVRNPLSQMSSSEFRWQNVLNKNQFMIRLRETPKTQLHYYAWRLLHDNFRKRVLRKKHVSIWGVRYPGIYEDKKRFTIEELIAKQWVEASKTCSADLDEIERTSPGAVYRIRYEDFIMDPAKHFAEMCGHVGLGVEQGILDEVAKQADTSSQDKWKRLDPEVIMRIKPIVEDEMSVNGYEFPTEMPSEEERREILSRERLTSGGQGSTIRN
;
A
#
# COMPACT_ATOMS: atom_id res chain seq x y z
N MET A 1 -12.43 -14.17 28.65
CA MET A 1 -11.05 -14.40 28.16
C MET A 1 -11.08 -14.27 26.66
N PRO A 2 -10.14 -13.55 26.00
CA PRO A 2 -10.10 -13.46 24.55
C PRO A 2 -9.96 -14.84 23.94
N SER A 3 -10.64 -15.08 22.84
CA SER A 3 -10.58 -16.35 22.12
C SER A 3 -9.13 -16.67 21.71
N LYS A 4 -8.62 -17.84 22.09
CA LYS A 4 -7.30 -18.32 21.63
C LYS A 4 -7.30 -18.71 20.13
N LYS A 5 -8.46 -18.54 19.44
CA LYS A 5 -8.64 -18.86 18.03
C LYS A 5 -8.26 -17.63 17.19
N LEU A 6 -7.51 -17.88 16.14
CA LEU A 6 -7.17 -16.86 15.15
C LEU A 6 -8.45 -16.39 14.43
N ASN A 7 -8.76 -15.11 14.54
CA ASN A 7 -9.72 -14.46 13.66
C ASN A 7 -9.05 -14.17 12.32
N PRO A 8 -9.65 -14.50 11.18
CA PRO A 8 -9.08 -14.24 9.87
C PRO A 8 -8.76 -12.74 9.71
N PRO A 9 -7.53 -12.37 9.33
CA PRO A 9 -7.18 -10.97 9.21
C PRO A 9 -7.96 -10.28 8.09
N ILE A 10 -8.18 -8.98 8.23
CA ILE A 10 -8.65 -8.12 7.15
C ILE A 10 -7.41 -7.70 6.36
N ILE A 11 -7.41 -7.94 5.05
CA ILE A 11 -6.29 -7.61 4.18
C ILE A 11 -6.67 -6.45 3.27
N LEU A 12 -6.04 -5.30 3.47
CA LEU A 12 -6.20 -4.13 2.62
C LEU A 12 -5.09 -4.07 1.59
N LEU A 13 -5.46 -4.27 0.34
CA LEU A 13 -4.57 -4.23 -0.82
C LEU A 13 -4.67 -2.87 -1.50
N GLY A 14 -3.55 -2.39 -1.97
CA GLY A 14 -3.47 -1.16 -2.75
C GLY A 14 -2.03 -0.74 -2.95
N ASN A 15 -1.79 -0.01 -4.01
CA ASN A 15 -0.46 0.48 -4.32
C ASN A 15 -0.02 1.55 -3.30
N VAL A 16 1.26 1.87 -3.28
CA VAL A 16 1.76 3.01 -2.49
C VAL A 16 0.99 4.27 -2.88
N ARG A 17 0.63 5.11 -1.91
CA ARG A 17 -0.10 6.37 -2.12
C ARG A 17 -1.51 6.25 -2.74
N SER A 18 -2.12 5.10 -2.67
CA SER A 18 -3.51 4.89 -3.13
C SER A 18 -4.59 5.29 -2.12
N GLY A 19 -4.23 5.78 -0.93
CA GLY A 19 -5.19 6.12 0.13
C GLY A 19 -5.39 5.02 1.18
N THR A 20 -4.72 3.88 1.05
CA THR A 20 -4.85 2.74 1.99
C THR A 20 -4.53 3.09 3.44
N SER A 21 -3.64 4.06 3.72
CA SER A 21 -3.38 4.50 5.10
C SER A 21 -4.54 5.27 5.71
N MET A 22 -5.31 6.00 4.90
CA MET A 22 -6.54 6.67 5.34
C MET A 22 -7.62 5.64 5.68
N ILE A 23 -7.87 4.68 4.79
CA ILE A 23 -8.82 3.59 5.03
C ILE A 23 -8.43 2.80 6.29
N GLN A 24 -7.14 2.47 6.46
CA GLN A 24 -6.65 1.82 7.66
C GLN A 24 -6.96 2.64 8.92
N GLY A 25 -6.75 3.97 8.89
CA GLY A 25 -7.07 4.85 9.99
C GLY A 25 -8.56 4.86 10.35
N PHE A 26 -9.45 4.67 9.38
CA PHE A 26 -10.88 4.55 9.65
C PHE A 26 -11.24 3.24 10.36
N PHE A 27 -10.58 2.14 10.01
CA PHE A 27 -10.74 0.89 10.75
C PHE A 27 -10.19 0.97 12.18
N ASP A 28 -9.18 1.82 12.45
CA ASP A 28 -8.68 2.08 13.82
C ASP A 28 -9.71 2.76 14.74
N LEU A 29 -10.79 3.33 14.17
CA LEU A 29 -11.88 3.90 14.97
C LEU A 29 -12.78 2.82 15.61
N SER A 30 -12.70 1.58 15.15
CA SER A 30 -13.49 0.46 15.66
C SER A 30 -12.74 -0.27 16.78
N ASP A 31 -13.41 -0.49 17.91
CA ASP A 31 -12.89 -1.29 19.02
C ASP A 31 -12.74 -2.79 18.71
N GLU A 32 -13.31 -3.25 17.58
CA GLU A 32 -13.22 -4.64 17.14
C GLU A 32 -11.94 -4.94 16.33
N VAL A 33 -11.22 -3.90 15.88
CA VAL A 33 -10.09 -4.01 14.96
C VAL A 33 -8.81 -3.47 15.58
N CYS A 34 -7.71 -4.16 15.37
CA CYS A 34 -6.37 -3.63 15.64
C CYS A 34 -5.57 -3.60 14.34
N THR A 35 -4.98 -2.46 14.00
CA THR A 35 -4.23 -2.33 12.76
C THR A 35 -2.75 -2.64 12.94
N TRP A 36 -2.20 -3.44 12.05
CA TRP A 36 -0.77 -3.73 12.02
C TRP A 36 -0.12 -3.02 10.84
N PHE A 37 0.66 -2.00 11.15
CA PHE A 37 1.27 -1.17 10.13
C PHE A 37 2.47 -1.84 9.45
N GLU A 38 2.28 -2.26 8.21
CA GLU A 38 3.30 -2.75 7.27
C GLU A 38 4.29 -3.79 7.85
N PRO A 39 3.84 -4.95 8.37
CA PRO A 39 4.72 -5.99 8.90
C PRO A 39 5.46 -6.73 7.77
N ARG A 40 6.29 -6.01 7.03
CA ARG A 40 6.96 -6.50 5.81
C ARG A 40 7.83 -7.73 6.04
N THR A 41 8.51 -7.81 7.19
CA THR A 41 9.38 -8.92 7.53
C THR A 41 8.61 -10.22 7.81
N VAL A 42 7.38 -10.10 8.28
CA VAL A 42 6.46 -11.24 8.44
C VAL A 42 6.10 -11.82 7.08
N TRP A 43 5.67 -10.98 6.15
CA TRP A 43 5.29 -11.41 4.80
C TRP A 43 6.44 -11.92 3.94
N THR A 44 7.67 -11.46 4.18
CA THR A 44 8.87 -11.91 3.43
C THR A 44 9.57 -13.10 4.08
N TYR A 45 8.97 -13.74 5.09
CA TYR A 45 9.59 -14.85 5.82
C TYR A 45 10.03 -16.01 4.92
N ALA A 46 9.26 -16.32 3.87
CA ALA A 46 9.59 -17.38 2.91
C ALA A 46 10.93 -17.12 2.19
N ALA A 47 11.19 -15.87 1.81
CA ALA A 47 12.36 -15.49 1.02
C ALA A 47 12.79 -14.04 1.30
N PRO A 48 13.44 -13.74 2.43
CA PRO A 48 13.81 -12.39 2.84
C PRO A 48 14.77 -11.70 1.86
N GLY A 49 15.52 -12.47 1.10
CA GLY A 49 16.46 -12.01 0.08
C GLY A 49 15.88 -11.75 -1.31
N ARG A 50 14.59 -12.04 -1.52
CA ARG A 50 13.95 -11.88 -2.83
C ARG A 50 14.01 -10.43 -3.30
N ARG A 51 14.47 -10.24 -4.54
CA ARG A 51 14.66 -8.89 -5.11
C ARG A 51 13.35 -8.22 -5.56
N HIS A 52 12.28 -9.00 -5.75
CA HIS A 52 10.94 -8.52 -6.09
C HIS A 52 9.92 -8.92 -5.03
N ASP A 53 8.73 -8.33 -5.07
CA ASP A 53 7.68 -8.56 -4.09
C ASP A 53 6.66 -9.64 -4.51
N ARG A 54 6.83 -10.26 -5.68
CA ARG A 54 5.97 -11.36 -6.15
C ARG A 54 6.22 -12.62 -5.34
N PHE A 55 5.16 -13.12 -4.68
CA PHE A 55 5.08 -14.43 -4.03
C PHE A 55 3.87 -15.17 -4.57
N THR A 56 4.02 -16.48 -4.76
CA THR A 56 2.99 -17.37 -5.30
C THR A 56 2.46 -18.33 -4.23
N ARG A 57 1.49 -19.17 -4.56
CA ARG A 57 0.98 -20.22 -3.68
C ARG A 57 2.09 -21.16 -3.19
N ASP A 58 3.05 -21.49 -4.05
CA ASP A 58 4.14 -22.40 -3.73
C ASP A 58 5.08 -21.87 -2.66
N ASP A 59 5.18 -20.54 -2.51
CA ASP A 59 5.94 -19.90 -1.44
C ASP A 59 5.29 -20.08 -0.05
N ALA A 60 3.99 -20.43 -0.01
CA ALA A 60 3.22 -20.62 1.22
C ALA A 60 3.38 -22.05 1.78
N THR A 61 4.62 -22.50 1.96
CA THR A 61 4.91 -23.82 2.54
C THR A 61 4.26 -23.99 3.92
N PRO A 62 4.05 -25.25 4.42
CA PRO A 62 3.46 -25.48 5.74
C PRO A 62 4.21 -24.73 6.89
N ARG A 63 5.52 -24.62 6.78
CA ARG A 63 6.35 -23.85 7.74
C ARG A 63 6.03 -22.36 7.68
N VAL A 64 5.91 -21.81 6.48
CA VAL A 64 5.59 -20.40 6.26
C VAL A 64 4.18 -20.07 6.75
N LYS A 65 3.18 -20.86 6.37
CA LYS A 65 1.80 -20.72 6.85
C LYS A 65 1.74 -20.69 8.38
N ARG A 66 2.36 -21.66 9.03
CA ARG A 66 2.41 -21.76 10.51
C ARG A 66 3.05 -20.52 11.12
N TYR A 67 4.18 -20.07 10.57
CA TYR A 67 4.87 -18.89 11.08
C TYR A 67 3.99 -17.63 10.98
N ILE A 68 3.46 -17.35 9.79
CA ILE A 68 2.68 -16.11 9.57
C ILE A 68 1.38 -16.14 10.38
N ARG A 69 0.64 -17.26 10.38
CA ARG A 69 -0.59 -17.41 11.18
C ARG A 69 -0.32 -17.21 12.67
N ASN A 70 0.78 -17.76 13.18
CA ASN A 70 1.18 -17.56 14.59
C ASN A 70 1.57 -16.11 14.89
N ARG A 71 2.18 -15.41 13.95
CA ARG A 71 2.51 -13.97 14.12
C ARG A 71 1.26 -13.09 14.17
N ILE A 72 0.29 -13.34 13.29
CA ILE A 72 -1.01 -12.65 13.30
C ILE A 72 -1.77 -12.97 14.60
N LEU A 73 -1.86 -14.24 14.99
CA LEU A 73 -2.50 -14.64 16.25
C LEU A 73 -1.85 -13.97 17.47
N LYS A 74 -0.52 -13.94 17.51
CA LYS A 74 0.21 -13.29 18.60
C LYS A 74 -0.15 -11.81 18.66
N TYR A 75 -0.13 -11.09 17.53
CA TYR A 75 -0.50 -9.69 17.47
C TYR A 75 -1.96 -9.46 17.91
N GLN A 76 -2.90 -10.29 17.44
CA GLN A 76 -4.29 -10.28 17.87
C GLN A 76 -4.42 -10.40 19.41
N LEU A 77 -3.71 -11.36 20.01
CA LEU A 77 -3.77 -11.59 21.47
C LEU A 77 -3.14 -10.45 22.28
N GLU A 78 -2.08 -9.84 21.78
CA GLU A 78 -1.44 -8.67 22.39
C GLU A 78 -2.34 -7.43 22.36
N HIS A 79 -3.34 -7.40 21.45
CA HIS A 79 -4.35 -6.34 21.32
C HIS A 79 -5.74 -6.79 21.77
N GLY A 80 -5.85 -7.56 22.87
CA GLY A 80 -7.12 -7.91 23.48
C GLY A 80 -7.99 -8.90 22.70
N GLY A 81 -7.48 -9.50 21.63
CA GLY A 81 -8.22 -10.43 20.77
C GLY A 81 -8.94 -9.76 19.59
N GLN A 82 -8.74 -8.46 19.41
CA GLN A 82 -9.27 -7.70 18.27
C GLN A 82 -8.84 -8.34 16.94
N ARG A 83 -9.68 -8.17 15.92
CA ARG A 83 -9.36 -8.68 14.58
C ARG A 83 -8.25 -7.84 13.94
N VAL A 84 -7.20 -8.50 13.47
CA VAL A 84 -6.06 -7.80 12.86
C VAL A 84 -6.45 -7.28 11.47
N MET A 85 -6.28 -6.00 11.23
CA MET A 85 -6.24 -5.43 9.90
C MET A 85 -4.79 -5.19 9.48
N GLU A 86 -4.44 -5.68 8.31
CA GLU A 86 -3.09 -5.59 7.76
C GLU A 86 -3.09 -4.83 6.43
N LYS A 87 -2.18 -3.89 6.30
CA LYS A 87 -1.94 -3.14 5.09
C LYS A 87 -0.44 -3.00 4.83
N THR A 88 0.06 -3.74 3.86
CA THR A 88 1.41 -3.60 3.32
C THR A 88 1.32 -3.39 1.82
N PRO A 89 1.76 -2.26 1.25
CA PRO A 89 1.59 -1.99 -0.18
C PRO A 89 2.16 -3.08 -1.10
N SER A 90 3.26 -3.72 -0.73
CA SER A 90 3.83 -4.82 -1.52
C SER A 90 3.00 -6.11 -1.50
N ASN A 91 1.96 -6.20 -0.67
CA ASN A 91 1.04 -7.35 -0.66
C ASN A 91 0.16 -7.41 -1.93
N ILE A 92 0.03 -6.30 -2.63
CA ILE A 92 -0.59 -6.26 -3.97
C ILE A 92 0.06 -7.25 -4.96
N MET A 93 1.34 -7.61 -4.75
CA MET A 93 2.09 -8.58 -5.56
C MET A 93 2.04 -10.01 -4.97
N ARG A 94 1.28 -10.24 -3.88
CA ARG A 94 1.33 -11.51 -3.10
C ARG A 94 -0.05 -12.12 -2.88
N VAL A 95 -1.03 -11.70 -3.63
CA VAL A 95 -2.43 -12.10 -3.40
C VAL A 95 -2.62 -13.62 -3.35
N PRO A 96 -2.07 -14.46 -4.26
CA PRO A 96 -2.19 -15.91 -4.17
C PRO A 96 -1.49 -16.50 -2.95
N TYR A 97 -0.36 -15.94 -2.54
CA TYR A 97 0.37 -16.34 -1.34
C TYR A 97 -0.43 -16.05 -0.07
N ILE A 98 -1.03 -14.85 0.01
CA ILE A 98 -1.86 -14.44 1.15
C ILE A 98 -3.11 -15.32 1.25
N ASN A 99 -3.79 -15.54 0.12
CA ASN A 99 -4.97 -16.38 0.05
C ASN A 99 -4.67 -17.85 0.43
N GLU A 100 -3.50 -18.35 0.07
CA GLU A 100 -3.06 -19.69 0.46
C GLU A 100 -2.77 -19.82 1.97
N ILE A 101 -2.36 -18.70 2.62
CA ILE A 101 -2.14 -18.66 4.08
C ILE A 101 -3.44 -18.43 4.85
N PHE A 102 -4.33 -17.60 4.33
CA PHE A 102 -5.60 -17.17 4.94
C PHE A 102 -6.75 -17.28 3.92
N PRO A 103 -7.14 -18.49 3.51
CA PRO A 103 -8.24 -18.65 2.54
C PRO A 103 -9.58 -18.17 3.08
N GLU A 104 -9.70 -18.02 4.39
CA GLU A 104 -10.87 -17.49 5.09
C GLU A 104 -10.93 -15.97 5.17
N SER A 105 -9.87 -15.25 4.77
CA SER A 105 -9.82 -13.78 4.83
C SER A 105 -10.64 -13.14 3.73
N ARG A 106 -11.25 -11.99 4.06
CA ARG A 106 -11.86 -11.08 3.10
C ARG A 106 -10.84 -10.05 2.67
N LEU A 107 -10.79 -9.77 1.37
CA LEU A 107 -9.82 -8.88 0.74
C LEU A 107 -10.51 -7.58 0.33
N ILE A 108 -9.89 -6.44 0.62
CA ILE A 108 -10.31 -5.14 0.15
C ILE A 108 -9.23 -4.64 -0.81
N TYR A 109 -9.60 -4.29 -2.03
CA TYR A 109 -8.68 -3.74 -3.01
C TYR A 109 -9.04 -2.30 -3.37
N LEU A 110 -8.12 -1.38 -3.04
CA LEU A 110 -8.23 0.03 -3.34
C LEU A 110 -7.28 0.39 -4.49
N VAL A 111 -7.85 0.76 -5.62
CA VAL A 111 -7.11 1.32 -6.76
C VAL A 111 -7.23 2.84 -6.78
N ARG A 112 -6.24 3.55 -7.31
CA ARG A 112 -6.23 5.00 -7.44
C ARG A 112 -5.68 5.40 -8.80
N ASN A 113 -6.15 6.52 -9.33
CA ASN A 113 -5.63 7.11 -10.56
C ASN A 113 -4.10 7.23 -10.50
N PRO A 114 -3.36 6.68 -11.49
CA PRO A 114 -1.89 6.64 -11.47
C PRO A 114 -1.26 8.02 -11.48
N LEU A 115 -1.86 9.00 -12.14
CA LEU A 115 -1.32 10.37 -12.19
C LEU A 115 -1.36 11.02 -10.80
N SER A 116 -2.49 10.87 -10.07
CA SER A 116 -2.63 11.36 -8.70
C SER A 116 -1.70 10.62 -7.73
N GLN A 117 -1.52 9.31 -7.93
CA GLN A 117 -0.60 8.51 -7.15
C GLN A 117 0.86 8.90 -7.41
N MET A 118 1.26 9.10 -8.66
CA MET A 118 2.60 9.51 -9.07
C MET A 118 2.98 10.85 -8.47
N SER A 119 2.13 11.83 -8.63
CA SER A 119 2.26 13.16 -8.06
C SER A 119 2.58 13.13 -6.55
N SER A 120 1.94 12.20 -5.81
CA SER A 120 2.21 11.98 -4.38
C SER A 120 3.48 11.15 -4.10
N SER A 121 3.94 10.37 -5.06
CA SER A 121 5.07 9.45 -4.92
C SER A 121 6.41 10.12 -5.19
N GLU A 122 6.47 11.06 -6.13
CA GLU A 122 7.68 11.78 -6.54
C GLU A 122 8.36 12.48 -5.35
N PHE A 123 7.58 13.14 -4.53
CA PHE A 123 8.06 13.78 -3.29
C PHE A 123 8.70 12.77 -2.31
N ARG A 124 8.21 11.53 -2.25
CA ARG A 124 8.72 10.48 -1.35
C ARG A 124 10.00 9.82 -1.84
N TRP A 125 10.18 9.70 -3.15
CA TRP A 125 11.44 9.19 -3.72
C TRP A 125 12.64 10.06 -3.35
N GLN A 126 12.41 11.35 -3.18
CA GLN A 126 13.46 12.31 -2.79
C GLN A 126 13.76 12.28 -1.28
N ASN A 127 12.83 11.81 -0.42
CA ASN A 127 12.90 11.94 1.04
C ASN A 127 12.84 10.60 1.81
N VAL A 128 13.53 9.58 1.32
CA VAL A 128 13.49 8.21 1.90
C VAL A 128 14.41 8.06 3.11
N LEU A 129 14.11 8.54 4.31
CA LEU A 129 14.66 7.95 5.55
C LEU A 129 13.92 8.44 6.80
N ASN A 130 13.09 7.56 7.39
CA ASN A 130 12.59 7.77 8.75
C ASN A 130 13.24 6.75 9.70
N LYS A 131 14.05 7.23 10.67
CA LYS A 131 14.78 6.40 11.64
C LYS A 131 13.83 5.55 12.52
N ASN A 132 12.64 6.05 12.82
CA ASN A 132 11.67 5.35 13.65
C ASN A 132 11.11 4.09 12.97
N GLN A 133 10.82 4.14 11.67
CA GLN A 133 10.38 2.96 10.91
C GLN A 133 11.45 1.86 10.85
N PHE A 134 12.72 2.24 10.90
CA PHE A 134 13.82 1.29 10.94
C PHE A 134 13.84 0.48 12.24
N MET A 135 13.69 1.14 13.40
CA MET A 135 13.66 0.47 14.71
C MET A 135 12.46 -0.47 14.86
N ILE A 136 11.28 -0.08 14.36
CA ILE A 136 10.09 -0.93 14.34
C ILE A 136 10.36 -2.20 13.53
N ARG A 137 10.91 -2.06 12.32
CA ARG A 137 11.25 -3.21 11.47
C ARG A 137 12.27 -4.15 12.10
N LEU A 138 13.24 -3.62 12.84
CA LEU A 138 14.26 -4.43 13.52
C LEU A 138 13.62 -5.30 14.62
N ARG A 139 12.65 -4.76 15.38
CA ARG A 139 11.92 -5.51 16.42
C ARG A 139 11.03 -6.60 15.85
N GLU A 140 10.47 -6.39 14.65
CA GLU A 140 9.61 -7.35 13.95
C GLU A 140 10.41 -8.45 13.23
N THR A 141 11.70 -8.25 13.02
CA THR A 141 12.55 -9.20 12.27
C THR A 141 12.74 -10.50 13.06
N PRO A 142 12.47 -11.67 12.44
CA PRO A 142 12.74 -12.96 13.05
C PRO A 142 14.21 -13.08 13.46
N LYS A 143 14.48 -13.60 14.66
CA LYS A 143 15.86 -13.78 15.16
C LYS A 143 16.74 -14.55 14.18
N THR A 144 16.17 -15.53 13.49
CA THR A 144 16.84 -16.34 12.46
C THR A 144 17.25 -15.58 11.21
N GLN A 145 16.72 -14.38 11.00
CA GLN A 145 17.00 -13.54 9.82
C GLN A 145 17.74 -12.24 10.18
N LEU A 146 18.05 -12.01 11.47
CA LEU A 146 18.77 -10.81 11.93
C LEU A 146 20.12 -10.64 11.23
N HIS A 147 20.86 -11.73 11.04
CA HIS A 147 22.16 -11.70 10.34
C HIS A 147 22.03 -11.21 8.90
N TYR A 148 20.96 -11.61 8.17
CA TYR A 148 20.70 -11.17 6.81
C TYR A 148 20.41 -9.66 6.76
N TYR A 149 19.54 -9.16 7.64
CA TYR A 149 19.21 -7.75 7.68
C TYR A 149 20.37 -6.88 8.17
N ALA A 150 21.17 -7.36 9.14
CA ALA A 150 22.37 -6.68 9.59
C ALA A 150 23.40 -6.56 8.46
N TRP A 151 23.66 -7.66 7.73
CA TRP A 151 24.57 -7.65 6.57
C TRP A 151 24.07 -6.70 5.48
N ARG A 152 22.78 -6.71 5.17
CA ARG A 152 22.18 -5.81 4.19
C ARG A 152 22.36 -4.34 4.57
N LEU A 153 22.20 -3.99 5.84
CA LEU A 153 22.43 -2.63 6.33
C LEU A 153 23.88 -2.18 6.18
N LEU A 154 24.82 -3.04 6.55
CA LEU A 154 26.26 -2.77 6.41
C LEU A 154 26.61 -2.55 4.92
N HIS A 155 26.09 -3.41 4.06
CA HIS A 155 26.30 -3.33 2.61
C HIS A 155 25.68 -2.05 1.99
N ASP A 156 24.44 -1.70 2.38
CA ASP A 156 23.77 -0.50 1.87
C ASP A 156 24.45 0.79 2.36
N ASN A 157 24.92 0.82 3.61
CA ASN A 157 25.69 1.95 4.16
C ASN A 157 27.07 2.08 3.50
N PHE A 158 27.76 0.97 3.26
CA PHE A 158 29.02 0.96 2.52
C PHE A 158 28.84 1.52 1.11
N ARG A 159 27.82 1.05 0.36
CA ARG A 159 27.53 1.54 -0.99
C ARG A 159 27.16 3.02 -1.03
N LYS A 160 26.43 3.53 -0.05
CA LYS A 160 26.12 4.96 0.06
C LYS A 160 27.38 5.80 0.29
N ARG A 161 28.27 5.34 1.18
CA ARG A 161 29.49 6.06 1.53
C ARG A 161 30.53 6.05 0.41
N VAL A 162 30.72 4.90 -0.23
CA VAL A 162 31.77 4.71 -1.24
C VAL A 162 31.32 5.15 -2.63
N LEU A 163 30.07 4.86 -3.03
CA LEU A 163 29.58 5.12 -4.38
C LEU A 163 28.86 6.47 -4.54
N ARG A 164 28.72 7.27 -3.47
CA ARG A 164 27.99 8.58 -3.46
C ARG A 164 26.68 8.60 -4.23
N LYS A 165 26.01 7.45 -4.41
CA LYS A 165 24.77 7.34 -5.17
C LYS A 165 23.60 7.84 -4.31
N LYS A 166 22.94 8.90 -4.74
CA LYS A 166 21.76 9.49 -4.05
C LYS A 166 20.57 8.52 -3.94
N HIS A 167 20.40 7.58 -4.89
CA HIS A 167 19.27 6.65 -4.95
C HIS A 167 19.74 5.20 -5.04
N VAL A 168 19.98 4.55 -3.89
CA VAL A 168 20.49 3.17 -3.83
C VAL A 168 19.36 2.13 -3.84
N SER A 169 18.19 2.44 -3.28
CA SER A 169 17.06 1.50 -3.18
C SER A 169 15.87 1.93 -4.02
N ILE A 170 15.12 0.94 -4.54
CA ILE A 170 13.83 1.16 -5.16
C ILE A 170 12.81 1.41 -4.04
N TRP A 171 12.10 2.53 -4.12
CA TRP A 171 10.98 2.83 -3.25
C TRP A 171 9.69 2.29 -3.87
N GLY A 172 8.72 1.86 -3.03
CA GLY A 172 7.46 1.30 -3.52
C GLY A 172 7.51 -0.20 -3.77
N VAL A 173 6.58 -0.65 -4.60
CA VAL A 173 6.38 -2.06 -4.96
C VAL A 173 7.46 -2.51 -5.95
N ARG A 174 8.03 -3.68 -5.72
CA ARG A 174 9.08 -4.23 -6.60
C ARG A 174 8.50 -5.38 -7.43
N TYR A 175 8.16 -5.11 -8.66
CA TYR A 175 7.76 -6.14 -9.61
C TYR A 175 8.98 -6.90 -10.17
N PRO A 176 8.82 -8.12 -10.71
CA PRO A 176 9.89 -8.83 -11.42
C PRO A 176 10.42 -8.00 -12.61
N GLY A 177 11.73 -7.82 -12.72
CA GLY A 177 12.33 -7.01 -13.78
C GLY A 177 12.61 -5.54 -13.43
N ILE A 178 12.11 -5.03 -12.29
CA ILE A 178 12.23 -3.60 -11.93
C ILE A 178 13.68 -3.08 -11.88
N TYR A 179 14.66 -3.93 -11.59
CA TYR A 179 16.08 -3.51 -11.53
C TYR A 179 16.70 -3.33 -12.91
N GLU A 180 16.20 -4.04 -13.90
CA GLU A 180 16.54 -3.91 -15.31
C GLU A 180 15.88 -2.64 -15.87
N ASP A 181 14.62 -2.42 -15.57
CA ASP A 181 13.87 -1.24 -15.97
C ASP A 181 14.47 0.05 -15.37
N LYS A 182 14.92 0.00 -14.12
CA LYS A 182 15.61 1.14 -13.48
C LYS A 182 16.84 1.65 -14.24
N LYS A 183 17.42 0.85 -15.12
CA LYS A 183 18.58 1.24 -15.95
C LYS A 183 18.15 1.94 -17.23
N ARG A 184 16.88 1.80 -17.64
CA ARG A 184 16.35 2.23 -18.94
C ARG A 184 15.37 3.40 -18.83
N PHE A 185 14.61 3.45 -17.75
CA PHE A 185 13.51 4.38 -17.54
C PHE A 185 13.88 5.48 -16.55
N THR A 186 13.27 6.64 -16.70
CA THR A 186 13.29 7.72 -15.70
C THR A 186 12.57 7.29 -14.43
N ILE A 187 12.66 8.08 -13.36
CA ILE A 187 11.99 7.77 -12.10
C ILE A 187 10.46 7.78 -12.27
N GLU A 188 9.94 8.75 -13.04
CA GLU A 188 8.52 8.91 -13.31
C GLU A 188 7.97 7.73 -14.10
N GLU A 189 8.67 7.32 -15.16
CA GLU A 189 8.32 6.15 -15.94
C GLU A 189 8.39 4.87 -15.11
N LEU A 190 9.37 4.76 -14.20
CA LEU A 190 9.48 3.61 -13.31
C LEU A 190 8.32 3.56 -12.30
N ILE A 191 7.86 4.72 -11.77
CA ILE A 191 6.68 4.81 -10.92
C ILE A 191 5.42 4.41 -11.69
N ALA A 192 5.30 4.88 -12.93
CA ALA A 192 4.21 4.50 -13.83
C ALA A 192 4.16 2.98 -14.06
N LYS A 193 5.30 2.38 -14.39
CA LYS A 193 5.43 0.91 -14.53
C LYS A 193 5.13 0.16 -13.23
N GLN A 194 5.55 0.68 -12.07
CA GLN A 194 5.20 0.07 -10.77
C GLN A 194 3.68 0.04 -10.57
N TRP A 195 2.97 1.09 -10.99
CA TRP A 195 1.51 1.12 -10.90
C TRP A 195 0.89 0.08 -11.82
N VAL A 196 1.28 0.05 -13.08
CA VAL A 196 0.77 -0.88 -14.10
C VAL A 196 1.00 -2.34 -13.68
N GLU A 197 2.24 -2.70 -13.38
CA GLU A 197 2.60 -4.08 -13.04
C GLU A 197 1.91 -4.54 -11.73
N ALA A 198 1.78 -3.65 -10.76
CA ALA A 198 1.12 -3.97 -9.50
C ALA A 198 -0.40 -4.11 -9.69
N SER A 199 -1.06 -3.18 -10.39
CA SER A 199 -2.50 -3.22 -10.63
C SER A 199 -2.88 -4.42 -11.49
N LYS A 200 -2.22 -4.63 -12.61
CA LYS A 200 -2.44 -5.76 -13.51
C LYS A 200 -2.28 -7.12 -12.80
N THR A 201 -1.18 -7.27 -12.04
CA THR A 201 -0.92 -8.51 -11.29
C THR A 201 -1.98 -8.74 -10.21
N CYS A 202 -2.33 -7.70 -9.46
CA CYS A 202 -3.31 -7.79 -8.39
C CYS A 202 -4.70 -8.12 -8.94
N SER A 203 -5.14 -7.42 -9.98
CA SER A 203 -6.46 -7.64 -10.57
C SER A 203 -6.61 -9.06 -11.09
N ALA A 204 -5.61 -9.58 -11.82
CA ALA A 204 -5.63 -10.95 -12.31
C ALA A 204 -5.67 -12.00 -11.17
N ASP A 205 -4.87 -11.79 -10.12
CA ASP A 205 -4.87 -12.67 -8.94
C ASP A 205 -6.22 -12.63 -8.19
N LEU A 206 -6.83 -11.45 -8.06
CA LEU A 206 -8.13 -11.26 -7.41
C LEU A 206 -9.28 -11.84 -8.23
N ASP A 207 -9.22 -11.77 -9.56
CA ASP A 207 -10.20 -12.40 -10.46
C ASP A 207 -10.21 -13.92 -10.29
N GLU A 208 -9.03 -14.53 -10.14
CA GLU A 208 -8.92 -15.96 -9.86
C GLU A 208 -9.52 -16.33 -8.49
N ILE A 209 -9.30 -15.49 -7.47
CA ILE A 209 -9.90 -15.70 -6.14
C ILE A 209 -11.42 -15.56 -6.21
N GLU A 210 -11.92 -14.51 -6.85
CA GLU A 210 -13.37 -14.28 -6.97
C GLU A 210 -14.07 -15.38 -7.75
N ARG A 211 -13.41 -15.95 -8.76
CA ARG A 211 -13.90 -17.09 -9.53
C ARG A 211 -14.03 -18.36 -8.67
N THR A 212 -13.09 -18.57 -7.73
CA THR A 212 -13.07 -19.76 -6.85
C THR A 212 -13.81 -19.56 -5.54
N SER A 213 -13.96 -18.32 -5.10
CA SER A 213 -14.59 -17.93 -3.85
C SER A 213 -15.37 -16.63 -4.03
N PRO A 214 -16.58 -16.69 -4.64
CA PRO A 214 -17.39 -15.51 -4.90
C PRO A 214 -17.66 -14.69 -3.64
N GLY A 215 -17.55 -13.38 -3.75
CA GLY A 215 -17.72 -12.44 -2.64
C GLY A 215 -16.54 -12.40 -1.66
N ALA A 216 -15.36 -12.94 -2.04
CA ALA A 216 -14.14 -12.85 -1.22
C ALA A 216 -13.46 -11.48 -1.34
N VAL A 217 -13.75 -10.71 -2.39
CA VAL A 217 -13.06 -9.48 -2.73
C VAL A 217 -14.03 -8.29 -2.80
N TYR A 218 -13.71 -7.20 -2.11
CA TYR A 218 -14.33 -5.90 -2.30
C TYR A 218 -13.37 -4.99 -3.05
N ARG A 219 -13.80 -4.46 -4.21
CA ARG A 219 -13.01 -3.56 -5.06
C ARG A 219 -13.61 -2.18 -5.10
N ILE A 220 -12.77 -1.15 -4.99
CA ILE A 220 -13.21 0.23 -5.06
C ILE A 220 -12.10 1.11 -5.61
N ARG A 221 -12.47 2.16 -6.35
CA ARG A 221 -11.56 3.25 -6.69
C ARG A 221 -11.52 4.25 -5.55
N TYR A 222 -10.35 4.80 -5.30
CA TYR A 222 -10.16 5.85 -4.29
C TYR A 222 -11.08 7.04 -4.54
N GLU A 223 -11.26 7.41 -5.79
CA GLU A 223 -12.08 8.52 -6.22
C GLU A 223 -13.57 8.29 -5.90
N ASP A 224 -14.07 7.08 -6.09
CA ASP A 224 -15.44 6.72 -5.69
C ASP A 224 -15.59 6.75 -4.17
N PHE A 225 -14.60 6.22 -3.46
CA PHE A 225 -14.62 6.24 -2.00
C PHE A 225 -14.76 7.66 -1.43
N ILE A 226 -13.99 8.63 -1.92
CA ILE A 226 -14.01 9.99 -1.38
C ILE A 226 -15.27 10.80 -1.79
N MET A 227 -16.03 10.34 -2.78
CA MET A 227 -17.34 10.94 -3.13
C MET A 227 -18.45 10.57 -2.15
N ASP A 228 -18.42 9.36 -1.59
CA ASP A 228 -19.38 8.91 -0.57
C ASP A 228 -18.67 8.01 0.47
N PRO A 229 -17.83 8.61 1.32
CA PRO A 229 -16.93 7.85 2.20
C PRO A 229 -17.67 7.06 3.27
N ALA A 230 -18.77 7.58 3.81
CA ALA A 230 -19.56 6.90 4.83
C ALA A 230 -20.21 5.62 4.27
N LYS A 231 -20.84 5.72 3.10
CA LYS A 231 -21.47 4.58 2.41
C LYS A 231 -20.44 3.50 2.11
N HIS A 232 -19.36 3.86 1.44
CA HIS A 232 -18.34 2.89 1.03
C HIS A 232 -17.59 2.28 2.22
N PHE A 233 -17.40 3.03 3.30
CA PHE A 233 -16.82 2.47 4.51
C PHE A 233 -17.77 1.47 5.19
N ALA A 234 -19.08 1.77 5.24
CA ALA A 234 -20.09 0.82 5.72
C ALA A 234 -20.12 -0.47 4.88
N GLU A 235 -20.05 -0.35 3.55
CA GLU A 235 -19.95 -1.51 2.65
C GLU A 235 -18.68 -2.33 2.90
N MET A 236 -17.51 -1.69 3.11
CA MET A 236 -16.28 -2.38 3.49
C MET A 236 -16.41 -3.13 4.82
N CYS A 237 -17.00 -2.49 5.84
CA CYS A 237 -17.25 -3.13 7.12
C CYS A 237 -18.17 -4.34 6.97
N GLY A 238 -19.28 -4.20 6.25
CA GLY A 238 -20.19 -5.30 5.95
C GLY A 238 -19.52 -6.45 5.19
N HIS A 239 -18.69 -6.13 4.18
CA HIS A 239 -17.92 -7.12 3.43
C HIS A 239 -16.99 -7.95 4.32
N VAL A 240 -16.33 -7.33 5.29
CA VAL A 240 -15.45 -8.04 6.23
C VAL A 240 -16.19 -8.60 7.44
N GLY A 241 -17.50 -8.43 7.54
CA GLY A 241 -18.33 -8.93 8.62
C GLY A 241 -18.14 -8.16 9.93
N LEU A 242 -17.95 -6.85 9.87
CA LEU A 242 -17.93 -5.93 10.99
C LEU A 242 -19.20 -5.08 10.99
N GLY A 243 -19.73 -4.80 12.19
CA GLY A 243 -20.66 -3.71 12.39
C GLY A 243 -19.93 -2.36 12.33
N VAL A 244 -20.69 -1.29 12.05
CA VAL A 244 -20.17 0.06 12.13
C VAL A 244 -21.21 0.98 12.76
N GLU A 245 -20.80 1.75 13.76
CA GLU A 245 -21.66 2.72 14.42
C GLU A 245 -21.76 4.02 13.59
N GLN A 246 -22.91 4.70 13.70
CA GLN A 246 -23.16 5.94 12.96
C GLN A 246 -22.10 7.02 13.27
N GLY A 247 -21.66 7.11 14.54
CA GLY A 247 -20.61 8.06 14.92
C GLY A 247 -19.27 7.86 14.19
N ILE A 248 -18.91 6.60 13.88
CA ILE A 248 -17.73 6.30 13.05
C ILE A 248 -17.97 6.74 11.60
N LEU A 249 -19.16 6.50 11.03
CA LEU A 249 -19.50 6.93 9.69
C LEU A 249 -19.46 8.46 9.54
N ASP A 250 -19.94 9.17 10.53
CA ASP A 250 -19.92 10.65 10.57
C ASP A 250 -18.46 11.17 10.60
N GLU A 251 -17.59 10.52 11.35
CA GLU A 251 -16.16 10.88 11.40
C GLU A 251 -15.43 10.55 10.10
N VAL A 252 -15.75 9.42 9.48
CA VAL A 252 -15.23 9.03 8.15
C VAL A 252 -15.62 10.06 7.09
N ALA A 253 -16.90 10.47 7.07
CA ALA A 253 -17.41 11.50 6.14
C ALA A 253 -16.69 12.85 6.31
N LYS A 254 -16.41 13.23 7.56
CA LYS A 254 -15.73 14.49 7.88
C LYS A 254 -14.25 14.50 7.52
N GLN A 255 -13.56 13.36 7.65
CA GLN A 255 -12.11 13.28 7.41
C GLN A 255 -11.73 13.03 5.94
N ALA A 256 -12.66 12.65 5.09
CA ALA A 256 -12.39 12.39 3.70
C ALA A 256 -12.08 13.70 2.94
N ASP A 257 -10.85 13.82 2.47
CA ASP A 257 -10.36 15.00 1.74
C ASP A 257 -10.52 14.83 0.23
N THR A 258 -11.48 15.56 -0.35
CA THR A 258 -11.73 15.58 -1.80
C THR A 258 -10.65 16.37 -2.58
N SER A 259 -9.89 17.26 -1.93
CA SER A 259 -8.86 18.09 -2.58
C SER A 259 -7.73 17.28 -3.19
N SER A 260 -7.64 16.00 -2.82
CA SER A 260 -6.59 15.09 -3.29
C SER A 260 -6.80 14.56 -4.72
N GLN A 261 -7.97 14.78 -5.34
CA GLN A 261 -8.28 14.30 -6.69
C GLN A 261 -7.46 15.04 -7.76
N ASP A 262 -7.35 16.35 -7.64
CA ASP A 262 -6.70 17.21 -8.62
C ASP A 262 -5.18 17.33 -8.45
N LYS A 263 -4.60 16.62 -7.49
CA LYS A 263 -3.14 16.67 -7.23
C LYS A 263 -2.27 16.27 -8.42
N TRP A 264 -2.82 15.54 -9.37
CA TRP A 264 -2.11 15.18 -10.59
C TRP A 264 -1.81 16.40 -11.48
N LYS A 265 -2.64 17.45 -11.43
CA LYS A 265 -2.48 18.68 -12.23
C LYS A 265 -1.19 19.45 -11.91
N ARG A 266 -0.51 19.12 -10.80
CA ARG A 266 0.82 19.68 -10.50
C ARG A 266 1.97 19.03 -11.28
N LEU A 267 1.73 17.86 -11.88
CA LEU A 267 2.74 17.19 -12.70
C LEU A 267 3.06 18.02 -13.94
N ASP A 268 4.28 17.85 -14.43
CA ASP A 268 4.70 18.46 -15.67
C ASP A 268 3.95 17.83 -16.85
N PRO A 269 3.35 18.63 -17.76
CA PRO A 269 2.69 18.12 -18.96
C PRO A 269 3.58 17.19 -19.79
N GLU A 270 4.89 17.49 -19.89
CA GLU A 270 5.83 16.62 -20.60
C GLU A 270 5.97 15.26 -19.91
N VAL A 271 5.97 15.23 -18.57
CA VAL A 271 6.00 13.98 -17.80
C VAL A 271 4.71 13.19 -18.04
N ILE A 272 3.54 13.87 -17.99
CA ILE A 272 2.23 13.22 -18.23
C ILE A 272 2.23 12.57 -19.61
N MET A 273 2.62 13.31 -20.64
CA MET A 273 2.65 12.78 -22.01
C MET A 273 3.66 11.63 -22.19
N ARG A 274 4.82 11.71 -21.53
CA ARG A 274 5.86 10.67 -21.59
C ARG A 274 5.39 9.35 -20.99
N ILE A 275 4.61 9.40 -19.90
CA ILE A 275 4.11 8.17 -19.24
C ILE A 275 2.82 7.63 -19.86
N LYS A 276 2.12 8.41 -20.69
CA LYS A 276 0.87 8.00 -21.32
C LYS A 276 0.94 6.58 -21.92
N PRO A 277 1.88 6.25 -22.80
CA PRO A 277 1.98 4.92 -23.42
C PRO A 277 2.23 3.78 -22.41
N ILE A 278 2.63 4.12 -21.19
CA ILE A 278 2.85 3.12 -20.13
C ILE A 278 1.56 2.83 -19.37
N VAL A 279 0.73 3.85 -19.10
CA VAL A 279 -0.39 3.74 -18.15
C VAL A 279 -1.76 3.65 -18.79
N GLU A 280 -1.95 4.12 -20.03
CA GLU A 280 -3.26 4.36 -20.64
C GLU A 280 -4.13 3.10 -20.73
N ASP A 281 -3.56 1.98 -21.16
CA ASP A 281 -4.29 0.71 -21.28
C ASP A 281 -4.77 0.22 -19.90
N GLU A 282 -3.88 0.21 -18.91
CA GLU A 282 -4.22 -0.25 -17.56
C GLU A 282 -5.13 0.75 -16.82
N MET A 283 -5.05 2.05 -17.15
CA MET A 283 -6.01 3.04 -16.68
C MET A 283 -7.41 2.69 -17.15
N SER A 284 -7.57 2.41 -18.45
CA SER A 284 -8.86 2.03 -19.04
C SER A 284 -9.43 0.77 -18.39
N VAL A 285 -8.62 -0.25 -18.16
CA VAL A 285 -9.03 -1.49 -17.46
C VAL A 285 -9.57 -1.21 -16.05
N ASN A 286 -9.00 -0.22 -15.36
CA ASN A 286 -9.42 0.18 -14.01
C ASN A 286 -10.49 1.28 -14.00
N GLY A 287 -11.10 1.60 -15.15
CA GLY A 287 -12.18 2.58 -15.28
C GLY A 287 -11.72 4.03 -15.16
N TYR A 288 -10.46 4.33 -15.51
CA TYR A 288 -9.91 5.67 -15.61
C TYR A 288 -9.74 6.08 -17.06
N GLU A 289 -10.01 7.34 -17.36
CA GLU A 289 -9.69 7.95 -18.64
C GLU A 289 -8.38 8.74 -18.52
N PHE A 290 -7.56 8.69 -19.57
CA PHE A 290 -6.39 9.55 -19.64
C PHE A 290 -6.87 10.99 -19.96
N PRO A 291 -6.31 12.03 -19.29
CA PRO A 291 -6.76 13.40 -19.50
C PRO A 291 -6.55 13.85 -20.95
N THR A 292 -7.58 14.44 -21.53
CA THR A 292 -7.55 15.03 -22.87
C THR A 292 -6.91 16.42 -22.87
N GLU A 293 -7.02 17.14 -21.74
CA GLU A 293 -6.46 18.46 -21.54
C GLU A 293 -5.33 18.41 -20.50
N MET A 294 -4.22 19.08 -20.81
CA MET A 294 -3.09 19.18 -19.90
C MET A 294 -3.27 20.38 -18.96
N PRO A 295 -2.81 20.29 -17.70
CA PRO A 295 -2.90 21.39 -16.76
C PRO A 295 -2.10 22.59 -17.27
N SER A 296 -2.70 23.79 -17.17
CA SER A 296 -2.02 25.05 -17.50
C SER A 296 -0.94 25.34 -16.46
N GLU A 297 0.02 26.23 -16.83
CA GLU A 297 1.04 26.67 -15.87
C GLU A 297 0.42 27.41 -14.67
N GLU A 298 -0.69 28.11 -14.88
CA GLU A 298 -1.39 28.85 -13.84
C GLU A 298 -2.02 27.89 -12.83
N GLU A 299 -2.78 26.89 -13.28
CA GLU A 299 -3.33 25.83 -12.42
C GLU A 299 -2.26 25.10 -11.63
N ARG A 300 -1.13 24.76 -12.26
CA ARG A 300 0.02 24.12 -11.60
C ARG A 300 0.58 24.99 -10.48
N ARG A 301 0.79 26.27 -10.74
CA ARG A 301 1.31 27.23 -9.74
C ARG A 301 0.35 27.41 -8.58
N GLU A 302 -0.93 27.48 -8.84
CA GLU A 302 -1.95 27.62 -7.81
C GLU A 302 -1.97 26.40 -6.87
N ILE A 303 -1.98 25.19 -7.41
CA ILE A 303 -1.96 23.94 -6.61
C ILE A 303 -0.69 23.84 -5.78
N LEU A 304 0.47 24.13 -6.37
CA LEU A 304 1.76 24.13 -5.67
C LEU A 304 1.83 25.17 -4.56
N SER A 305 1.21 26.34 -4.74
CA SER A 305 1.15 27.39 -3.73
C SER A 305 0.27 27.02 -2.54
N ARG A 306 -0.91 26.41 -2.78
CA ARG A 306 -1.80 25.89 -1.73
C ARG A 306 -1.12 24.83 -0.87
N GLU A 307 -0.37 23.93 -1.49
CA GLU A 307 0.36 22.87 -0.75
C GLU A 307 1.51 23.42 0.11
N ARG A 308 2.19 24.46 -0.31
CA ARG A 308 3.22 25.12 0.52
C ARG A 308 2.62 25.76 1.77
N LEU A 309 1.46 26.35 1.66
CA LEU A 309 0.75 26.96 2.79
C LEU A 309 0.26 25.89 3.79
N THR A 310 -0.24 24.76 3.32
CA THR A 310 -0.71 23.65 4.17
C THR A 310 0.44 22.87 4.82
N SER A 311 1.57 22.71 4.15
CA SER A 311 2.76 22.03 4.69
C SER A 311 3.55 22.85 5.69
N GLY A 312 3.48 24.18 5.63
CA GLY A 312 4.07 25.10 6.62
C GLY A 312 3.37 25.14 7.97
N GLY A 313 2.09 24.66 8.03
CA GLY A 313 1.27 24.63 9.25
C GLY A 313 1.32 23.30 10.05
N GLN A 314 1.88 22.24 9.50
CA GLN A 314 1.95 20.91 10.18
C GLN A 314 3.31 20.63 10.82
N GLY A 315 3.91 21.64 11.44
CA GLY A 315 4.98 21.49 12.43
C GLY A 315 4.38 21.12 13.78
N SER A 316 4.58 19.87 14.18
CA SER A 316 4.31 19.32 15.54
C SER A 316 2.85 19.20 15.97
N THR A 317 2.26 18.01 15.78
CA THR A 317 1.49 17.33 16.84
C THR A 317 1.37 15.84 16.49
N ILE A 318 2.44 15.08 16.68
CA ILE A 318 2.30 13.65 16.95
C ILE A 318 2.47 13.54 18.45
N ARG A 319 1.34 13.43 19.16
CA ARG A 319 1.35 12.98 20.55
C ARG A 319 1.80 11.51 20.57
N ASN A 320 2.67 11.24 21.54
CA ASN A 320 3.26 9.94 21.91
C ASN A 320 2.24 8.83 22.11
#